data_f0f9a1e947f616092fd62daa901a2ebb
#
_entry.id   f0f9a1e947f616092fd62daa901a2ebb
#
_cell.length_a   1.000
_cell.length_b   1.000
_cell.length_c   1.000
_cell.angle_alpha   90.00
_cell.angle_beta   90.00
_cell.angle_gamma   90.00
#
_symmetry.space_group_name_H-M   'P 1'
#
loop_
_entity.id
_entity.type
_entity.pdbx_description
1 polymer ?
#
loop_
_entity_poly.entity_id
_entity_poly.type
_entity_poly.pdbx_seq_one_letter_code
_entity_poly.pdbx_strand_id
1 'polypeptide(L)'
;THGGSFLYHNENNQVAVGFVIGLDYRNPYLNPFEEFQRFKTHPAIRPIFEGGKRIAYGARAITEGGLQSLPKLTFPGGLLIGDSAGFLNVLKIKGTHTAMKSAMLAAESVFELLPAEYDEENPGPALEATAYPEKFRQSWLYRELNQVRNIRPGFHRGLWWGLFMAALESYLFRGKAPWTLNNHADHDQLGHKNDYPKIDYPKPDGKVSFDRNSSVYLSGTYHEENQPAHLQLRDDSVPIALNLEKYDAPEQRYCPAGVYEIVQRDGKPALQINAQNCVHCKTCDIKDPSQNIHWVVPEGGGGPAYPNM
;
A
#
# COMPACT_ATOMS: atom_id res chain seq x y z
N THR A 1 -10.47 8.41 -9.72
CA THR A 1 -9.49 8.05 -8.67
C THR A 1 -10.07 8.46 -7.34
N HIS A 2 -10.01 7.61 -6.36
CA HIS A 2 -10.35 7.93 -4.98
C HIS A 2 -9.06 8.05 -4.16
N GLY A 3 -9.16 8.68 -3.01
CA GLY A 3 -8.05 8.93 -2.13
C GLY A 3 -8.38 10.01 -1.13
N GLY A 4 -7.37 10.52 -0.46
CA GLY A 4 -7.53 11.55 0.54
C GLY A 4 -6.20 12.05 1.05
N SER A 5 -6.26 12.86 2.07
CA SER A 5 -5.07 13.38 2.73
C SER A 5 -5.27 13.38 4.24
N PHE A 6 -4.18 13.36 4.95
CA PHE A 6 -4.18 13.59 6.38
C PHE A 6 -3.12 14.63 6.74
N LEU A 7 -3.37 15.33 7.83
CA LEU A 7 -2.44 16.28 8.41
C LEU A 7 -2.61 16.25 9.93
N TYR A 8 -1.54 15.96 10.63
CA TYR A 8 -1.50 15.89 12.09
C TYR A 8 -0.42 16.82 12.64
N HIS A 9 -0.77 17.59 13.64
CA HIS A 9 0.17 18.33 14.47
C HIS A 9 0.68 17.40 15.56
N ASN A 10 1.98 17.16 15.56
CA ASN A 10 2.67 16.32 16.52
C ASN A 10 3.44 17.18 17.54
N GLU A 11 4.05 16.53 18.52
CA GLU A 11 4.96 17.18 19.45
C GLU A 11 6.14 17.85 18.74
N ASN A 12 6.84 18.76 19.44
CA ASN A 12 8.01 19.49 18.94
C ASN A 12 7.76 20.31 17.65
N ASN A 13 6.55 20.86 17.51
CA ASN A 13 6.12 21.63 16.32
C ASN A 13 6.27 20.86 15.01
N GLN A 14 6.16 19.55 15.05
CA GLN A 14 6.17 18.73 13.83
C GLN A 14 4.80 18.60 13.21
N VAL A 15 4.76 18.48 11.90
CA VAL A 15 3.55 18.20 11.13
C VAL A 15 3.77 16.91 10.31
N ALA A 16 2.94 15.91 10.58
CA ALA A 16 2.86 14.73 9.72
C ALA A 16 1.79 14.96 8.66
N VAL A 17 2.15 14.89 7.40
CA VAL A 17 1.25 15.06 6.27
C VAL A 17 1.39 13.90 5.29
N GLY A 18 0.27 13.36 4.82
CA GLY A 18 0.26 12.32 3.82
C GLY A 18 -0.84 12.53 2.78
N PHE A 19 -0.64 11.88 1.64
CA PHE A 19 -1.57 11.87 0.53
C PHE A 19 -1.81 10.44 0.07
N VAL A 20 -3.04 9.99 0.09
CA VAL A 20 -3.45 8.62 -0.19
C VAL A 20 -4.10 8.56 -1.56
N ILE A 21 -3.67 7.64 -2.39
CA ILE A 21 -4.23 7.40 -3.73
C ILE A 21 -4.59 5.93 -3.85
N GLY A 22 -5.85 5.65 -4.19
CA GLY A 22 -6.27 4.28 -4.51
C GLY A 22 -5.51 3.77 -5.74
N LEU A 23 -4.87 2.61 -5.61
CA LEU A 23 -4.04 2.06 -6.68
C LEU A 23 -4.84 1.53 -7.88
N ASP A 24 -6.16 1.52 -7.79
CA ASP A 24 -7.08 1.24 -8.90
C ASP A 24 -7.27 2.40 -9.90
N TYR A 25 -6.45 3.44 -9.82
CA TYR A 25 -6.51 4.53 -10.79
C TYR A 25 -6.20 4.07 -12.22
N ARG A 26 -6.86 4.72 -13.19
CA ARG A 26 -6.84 4.30 -14.60
C ARG A 26 -5.82 5.04 -15.46
N ASN A 27 -5.53 6.31 -15.14
CA ASN A 27 -4.62 7.13 -15.95
C ASN A 27 -3.16 6.71 -15.74
N PRO A 28 -2.45 6.16 -16.74
CA PRO A 28 -1.06 5.74 -16.60
C PRO A 28 -0.07 6.89 -16.36
N TYR A 29 -0.50 8.12 -16.61
CA TYR A 29 0.32 9.32 -16.40
C TYR A 29 0.19 9.90 -14.98
N LEU A 30 -0.70 9.34 -14.14
CA LEU A 30 -0.79 9.76 -12.74
C LEU A 30 0.46 9.33 -11.98
N ASN A 31 1.05 10.30 -11.27
CA ASN A 31 2.22 10.11 -10.44
C ASN A 31 1.87 10.42 -8.98
N PRO A 32 1.75 9.41 -8.10
CA PRO A 32 1.39 9.61 -6.71
C PRO A 32 2.30 10.57 -5.94
N PHE A 33 3.61 10.55 -6.23
CA PHE A 33 4.56 11.48 -5.63
C PHE A 33 4.26 12.93 -6.03
N GLU A 34 4.06 13.18 -7.32
CA GLU A 34 3.78 14.53 -7.84
C GLU A 34 2.40 15.06 -7.40
N GLU A 35 1.39 14.18 -7.29
CA GLU A 35 0.09 14.55 -6.71
C GLU A 35 0.24 15.00 -5.27
N PHE A 36 1.08 14.36 -4.48
CA PHE A 36 1.39 14.80 -3.13
C PHE A 36 2.12 16.15 -3.11
N GLN A 37 3.08 16.39 -4.03
CA GLN A 37 3.72 17.70 -4.14
C GLN A 37 2.69 18.79 -4.49
N ARG A 38 1.82 18.53 -5.47
CA ARG A 38 0.75 19.44 -5.89
C ARG A 38 -0.23 19.75 -4.75
N PHE A 39 -0.61 18.75 -3.97
CA PHE A 39 -1.46 18.94 -2.78
C PHE A 39 -0.86 19.93 -1.80
N LYS A 40 0.43 19.85 -1.51
CA LYS A 40 1.11 20.74 -0.56
C LYS A 40 1.15 22.21 -1.03
N THR A 41 1.09 22.44 -2.33
CA THR A 41 1.07 23.82 -2.89
C THR A 41 -0.32 24.45 -2.92
N HIS A 42 -1.38 23.73 -2.55
CA HIS A 42 -2.72 24.26 -2.50
C HIS A 42 -2.83 25.47 -1.54
N PRO A 43 -3.45 26.61 -1.92
CA PRO A 43 -3.45 27.84 -1.12
C PRO A 43 -3.91 27.69 0.32
N ALA A 44 -4.88 26.79 0.58
CA ALA A 44 -5.37 26.53 1.94
C ALA A 44 -4.44 25.61 2.77
N ILE A 45 -3.51 24.92 2.15
CA ILE A 45 -2.63 23.94 2.81
C ILE A 45 -1.21 24.49 2.95
N ARG A 46 -0.73 25.17 1.92
CA ARG A 46 0.63 25.71 1.81
C ARG A 46 1.09 26.51 3.06
N PRO A 47 0.29 27.39 3.67
CA PRO A 47 0.73 28.20 4.82
C PRO A 47 1.17 27.37 6.03
N ILE A 48 0.68 26.12 6.16
CA ILE A 48 1.03 25.22 7.25
C ILE A 48 2.49 24.78 7.16
N PHE A 49 3.05 24.74 5.95
CA PHE A 49 4.41 24.24 5.69
C PHE A 49 5.43 25.36 5.49
N GLU A 50 5.00 26.60 5.28
CA GLU A 50 5.91 27.73 5.05
C GLU A 50 6.77 28.01 6.27
N GLY A 51 8.08 28.15 6.04
CA GLY A 51 9.09 28.31 7.11
C GLY A 51 9.49 26.99 7.79
N GLY A 52 8.82 25.89 7.48
CA GLY A 52 9.17 24.57 8.01
C GLY A 52 10.32 23.90 7.26
N LYS A 53 10.96 22.94 7.91
CA LYS A 53 12.00 22.08 7.33
C LYS A 53 11.47 20.65 7.21
N ARG A 54 11.60 20.06 6.02
CA ARG A 54 11.31 18.65 5.81
C ARG A 54 12.34 17.78 6.55
N ILE A 55 11.88 16.86 7.39
CA ILE A 55 12.74 16.03 8.24
C ILE A 55 12.66 14.54 7.89
N ALA A 56 11.57 14.07 7.28
CA ALA A 56 11.38 12.68 6.93
C ALA A 56 10.55 12.54 5.65
N TYR A 57 10.67 11.39 5.00
CA TYR A 57 9.85 10.98 3.86
C TYR A 57 9.64 9.47 3.90
N GLY A 58 8.46 9.03 3.55
CA GLY A 58 8.14 7.61 3.41
C GLY A 58 6.96 7.38 2.50
N ALA A 59 6.79 6.13 2.08
CA ALA A 59 5.64 5.67 1.33
C ALA A 59 5.31 4.24 1.70
N ARG A 60 4.01 3.91 1.74
CA ARG A 60 3.53 2.57 2.06
C ARG A 60 2.20 2.31 1.35
N ALA A 61 2.07 1.14 0.73
CA ALA A 61 0.76 0.63 0.34
C ALA A 61 0.06 0.03 1.56
N ILE A 62 -1.23 0.30 1.69
CA ILE A 62 -2.11 -0.27 2.71
C ILE A 62 -3.27 -0.99 2.04
N THR A 63 -3.81 -2.01 2.70
CA THR A 63 -4.92 -2.80 2.17
C THR A 63 -6.25 -2.16 2.53
N GLU A 64 -7.01 -1.73 1.52
CA GLU A 64 -8.36 -1.20 1.67
C GLU A 64 -9.45 -2.11 1.09
N GLY A 65 -9.15 -3.39 0.90
CA GLY A 65 -10.09 -4.35 0.32
C GLY A 65 -11.20 -4.81 1.25
N GLY A 66 -11.05 -4.63 2.56
CA GLY A 66 -12.02 -5.05 3.57
C GLY A 66 -12.09 -6.58 3.73
N LEU A 67 -13.23 -7.07 4.25
CA LEU A 67 -13.40 -8.48 4.62
C LEU A 67 -13.10 -9.47 3.47
N GLN A 68 -13.51 -9.14 2.23
CA GLN A 68 -13.34 -10.01 1.07
C GLN A 68 -11.89 -10.17 0.61
N SER A 69 -11.00 -9.30 1.08
CA SER A 69 -9.58 -9.28 0.68
C SER A 69 -8.65 -9.84 1.75
N LEU A 70 -9.22 -10.37 2.84
CA LEU A 70 -8.41 -11.02 3.87
C LEU A 70 -7.78 -12.31 3.30
N PRO A 71 -6.47 -12.50 3.46
CA PRO A 71 -5.79 -13.73 3.05
C PRO A 71 -6.08 -14.87 4.03
N LYS A 72 -5.50 -16.06 3.78
CA LYS A 72 -5.40 -17.10 4.79
C LYS A 72 -4.62 -16.56 5.98
N LEU A 73 -5.21 -16.58 7.17
CA LEU A 73 -4.68 -15.91 8.36
C LEU A 73 -3.58 -16.70 9.09
N THR A 74 -3.48 -18.00 8.84
CA THR A 74 -2.54 -18.88 9.53
C THR A 74 -1.78 -19.78 8.56
N PHE A 75 -0.59 -20.17 8.95
CA PHE A 75 0.24 -21.16 8.29
C PHE A 75 1.15 -21.83 9.34
N PRO A 76 1.74 -22.98 9.06
CA PRO A 76 2.67 -23.61 10.00
C PRO A 76 3.79 -22.65 10.43
N GLY A 77 3.93 -22.40 11.73
CA GLY A 77 4.92 -21.49 12.31
C GLY A 77 4.57 -20.01 12.27
N GLY A 78 3.38 -19.61 11.76
CA GLY A 78 3.05 -18.19 11.69
C GLY A 78 1.57 -17.87 11.49
N LEU A 79 1.27 -16.57 11.67
CA LEU A 79 -0.07 -16.02 11.43
C LEU A 79 0.00 -14.53 11.08
N LEU A 80 -1.06 -14.01 10.46
CA LEU A 80 -1.19 -12.63 10.04
C LEU A 80 -2.17 -11.88 10.95
N ILE A 81 -1.76 -10.68 11.40
CA ILE A 81 -2.56 -9.79 12.24
C ILE A 81 -2.56 -8.36 11.68
N GLY A 82 -3.44 -7.54 12.18
CA GLY A 82 -3.47 -6.10 11.93
C GLY A 82 -3.54 -5.75 10.45
N ASP A 83 -2.83 -4.71 10.10
CA ASP A 83 -2.80 -4.17 8.74
C ASP A 83 -2.14 -5.13 7.74
N SER A 84 -1.18 -5.94 8.19
CA SER A 84 -0.56 -6.98 7.35
C SER A 84 -1.54 -8.02 6.86
N ALA A 85 -2.62 -8.29 7.61
CA ALA A 85 -3.75 -9.12 7.18
C ALA A 85 -4.82 -8.31 6.44
N GLY A 86 -4.81 -6.99 6.54
CA GLY A 86 -5.84 -6.12 5.96
C GLY A 86 -7.03 -5.87 6.88
N PHE A 87 -6.86 -5.98 8.19
CA PHE A 87 -7.91 -5.66 9.17
C PHE A 87 -8.11 -4.14 9.29
N LEU A 88 -8.63 -3.54 8.24
CA LEU A 88 -8.97 -2.12 8.18
C LEU A 88 -10.47 -1.95 7.96
N ASN A 89 -11.12 -1.12 8.79
CA ASN A 89 -12.47 -0.66 8.48
C ASN A 89 -12.39 0.46 7.45
N VAL A 90 -12.66 0.14 6.20
CA VAL A 90 -12.50 1.03 5.05
C VAL A 90 -13.40 2.26 5.15
N LEU A 91 -14.64 2.11 5.65
CA LEU A 91 -15.56 3.23 5.80
C LEU A 91 -15.06 4.26 6.82
N LYS A 92 -14.52 3.79 7.93
CA LYS A 92 -13.96 4.65 9.00
C LYS A 92 -12.54 5.13 8.68
N ILE A 93 -11.84 4.47 7.76
CA ILE A 93 -10.39 4.63 7.52
C ILE A 93 -9.63 4.44 8.84
N LYS A 94 -10.00 3.41 9.61
CA LYS A 94 -9.43 3.11 10.93
C LYS A 94 -9.05 1.63 11.02
N GLY A 95 -7.79 1.37 11.40
CA GLY A 95 -7.23 0.02 11.53
C GLY A 95 -6.67 -0.30 12.92
N THR A 96 -6.38 0.70 13.76
CA THR A 96 -5.70 0.49 15.04
C THR A 96 -6.48 -0.44 15.97
N HIS A 97 -7.77 -0.20 16.18
CA HIS A 97 -8.61 -1.02 17.06
C HIS A 97 -8.81 -2.45 16.53
N THR A 98 -8.90 -2.60 15.21
CA THR A 98 -9.00 -3.90 14.55
C THR A 98 -7.69 -4.67 14.60
N ALA A 99 -6.56 -3.97 14.45
CA ALA A 99 -5.23 -4.55 14.62
C ALA A 99 -5.02 -5.07 16.03
N MET A 100 -5.34 -4.26 17.04
CA MET A 100 -5.25 -4.66 18.47
C MET A 100 -6.12 -5.89 18.75
N LYS A 101 -7.38 -5.91 18.27
CA LYS A 101 -8.27 -7.07 18.49
C LYS A 101 -7.76 -8.33 17.79
N SER A 102 -7.26 -8.21 16.57
CA SER A 102 -6.67 -9.36 15.87
C SER A 102 -5.46 -9.92 16.61
N ALA A 103 -4.59 -9.05 17.14
CA ALA A 103 -3.44 -9.45 17.93
C ALA A 103 -3.84 -10.17 19.24
N MET A 104 -4.87 -9.69 19.94
CA MET A 104 -5.40 -10.37 21.11
C MET A 104 -5.90 -11.78 20.81
N LEU A 105 -6.70 -11.94 19.74
CA LEU A 105 -7.22 -13.25 19.32
C LEU A 105 -6.10 -14.20 18.87
N ALA A 106 -5.08 -13.66 18.22
CA ALA A 106 -3.91 -14.40 17.82
C ALA A 106 -3.10 -14.89 19.03
N ALA A 107 -2.82 -13.99 19.99
CA ALA A 107 -2.10 -14.32 21.21
C ALA A 107 -2.82 -15.40 22.03
N GLU A 108 -4.13 -15.28 22.23
CA GLU A 108 -4.96 -16.30 22.89
C GLU A 108 -4.87 -17.66 22.17
N SER A 109 -4.88 -17.66 20.82
CA SER A 109 -4.81 -18.89 20.04
C SER A 109 -3.45 -19.55 20.06
N VAL A 110 -2.40 -18.74 20.04
CA VAL A 110 -1.01 -19.26 20.16
C VAL A 110 -0.79 -19.80 21.58
N PHE A 111 -1.24 -19.09 22.61
CA PHE A 111 -1.09 -19.54 23.99
C PHE A 111 -1.74 -20.90 24.26
N GLU A 112 -2.94 -21.13 23.72
CA GLU A 112 -3.64 -22.41 23.83
C GLU A 112 -2.95 -23.56 23.05
N LEU A 113 -2.14 -23.21 22.05
CA LEU A 113 -1.44 -24.16 21.19
C LEU A 113 -0.08 -24.58 21.76
N LEU A 114 0.56 -23.69 22.54
CA LEU A 114 1.92 -23.95 23.03
C LEU A 114 1.89 -25.10 24.04
N PRO A 115 2.87 -26.05 23.95
CA PRO A 115 3.02 -27.10 24.94
C PRO A 115 3.42 -26.49 26.31
N ALA A 116 3.06 -27.18 27.39
CA ALA A 116 3.44 -26.75 28.75
C ALA A 116 4.97 -26.78 28.96
N GLU A 117 5.65 -27.68 28.25
CA GLU A 117 7.12 -27.80 28.24
C GLU A 117 7.58 -27.72 26.78
N TYR A 118 8.56 -26.89 26.51
CA TYR A 118 9.18 -26.73 25.19
C TYR A 118 10.58 -27.35 25.21
N ASP A 119 10.79 -28.33 24.33
CA ASP A 119 12.08 -28.96 24.11
C ASP A 119 12.84 -28.19 23.02
N GLU A 120 13.85 -27.42 23.41
CA GLU A 120 14.68 -26.64 22.49
C GLU A 120 15.55 -27.52 21.58
N GLU A 121 15.94 -28.72 22.03
CA GLU A 121 16.76 -29.66 21.26
C GLU A 121 15.94 -30.41 20.19
N ASN A 122 14.64 -30.61 20.48
CA ASN A 122 13.71 -31.26 19.55
C ASN A 122 12.40 -30.47 19.42
N PRO A 123 12.38 -29.32 18.71
CA PRO A 123 11.26 -28.43 18.66
C PRO A 123 9.99 -28.97 18.00
N GLY A 124 10.05 -30.13 17.39
CA GLY A 124 8.94 -30.75 16.68
C GLY A 124 8.54 -29.99 15.40
N PRO A 125 7.46 -30.41 14.72
CA PRO A 125 6.97 -29.72 13.53
C PRO A 125 6.37 -28.38 13.89
N ALA A 126 6.46 -27.41 12.97
CA ALA A 126 5.85 -26.10 13.13
C ALA A 126 4.33 -26.20 13.32
N LEU A 127 3.84 -25.67 14.43
CA LEU A 127 2.41 -25.67 14.78
C LEU A 127 1.65 -24.59 14.00
N GLU A 128 0.39 -24.83 13.65
CA GLU A 128 -0.50 -23.86 13.02
C GLU A 128 -1.65 -23.50 13.97
N ALA A 129 -1.81 -22.21 14.28
CA ALA A 129 -2.84 -21.71 15.20
C ALA A 129 -4.24 -21.68 14.54
N THR A 130 -4.78 -22.82 14.17
CA THR A 130 -6.04 -22.99 13.42
C THR A 130 -7.26 -22.49 14.15
N ALA A 131 -7.20 -22.32 15.48
CA ALA A 131 -8.27 -21.71 16.28
C ALA A 131 -8.44 -20.19 16.00
N TYR A 132 -7.39 -19.50 15.56
CA TYR A 132 -7.42 -18.04 15.35
C TYR A 132 -8.46 -17.59 14.30
N PRO A 133 -8.51 -18.16 13.09
CA PRO A 133 -9.55 -17.79 12.11
C PRO A 133 -10.98 -18.02 12.62
N GLU A 134 -11.19 -19.03 13.46
CA GLU A 134 -12.52 -19.31 14.03
C GLU A 134 -12.88 -18.28 15.10
N LYS A 135 -11.97 -18.00 16.04
CA LYS A 135 -12.14 -16.92 17.02
C LYS A 135 -12.39 -15.56 16.35
N PHE A 136 -11.70 -15.28 15.24
CA PHE A 136 -11.95 -14.08 14.44
C PHE A 136 -13.39 -14.03 13.95
N ARG A 137 -13.92 -15.12 13.33
CA ARG A 137 -15.30 -15.17 12.81
C ARG A 137 -16.34 -14.94 13.90
N GLN A 138 -16.08 -15.39 15.12
CA GLN A 138 -16.98 -15.22 16.26
C GLN A 138 -16.89 -13.84 16.92
N SER A 139 -15.86 -13.08 16.63
CA SER A 139 -15.55 -11.81 17.29
C SER A 139 -16.39 -10.62 16.77
N TRP A 140 -16.36 -9.52 17.51
CA TRP A 140 -16.92 -8.25 17.05
C TRP A 140 -16.15 -7.69 15.85
N LEU A 141 -14.87 -8.00 15.72
CA LEU A 141 -14.02 -7.59 14.59
C LEU A 141 -14.60 -8.09 13.26
N TYR A 142 -14.95 -9.37 13.17
CA TYR A 142 -15.61 -9.91 11.98
C TYR A 142 -16.93 -9.19 11.70
N ARG A 143 -17.76 -8.99 12.73
CA ARG A 143 -19.06 -8.30 12.58
C ARG A 143 -18.89 -6.88 12.04
N GLU A 144 -17.91 -6.13 12.54
CA GLU A 144 -17.62 -4.78 12.08
C GLU A 144 -17.19 -4.77 10.61
N LEU A 145 -16.24 -5.61 10.20
CA LEU A 145 -15.79 -5.69 8.80
C LEU A 145 -16.91 -6.19 7.88
N ASN A 146 -17.71 -7.16 8.33
CA ASN A 146 -18.85 -7.67 7.56
C ASN A 146 -19.93 -6.60 7.34
N GLN A 147 -20.13 -5.70 8.29
CA GLN A 147 -21.11 -4.63 8.19
C GLN A 147 -20.77 -3.65 7.05
N VAL A 148 -19.49 -3.43 6.76
CA VAL A 148 -19.05 -2.48 5.75
C VAL A 148 -18.54 -3.13 4.45
N ARG A 149 -18.64 -4.44 4.31
CA ARG A 149 -18.02 -5.24 3.24
C ARG A 149 -18.37 -4.79 1.82
N ASN A 150 -19.60 -4.29 1.61
CA ASN A 150 -20.09 -3.91 0.28
C ASN A 150 -19.84 -2.43 -0.05
N ILE A 151 -19.36 -1.62 0.90
CA ILE A 151 -19.24 -0.18 0.71
C ILE A 151 -18.13 0.14 -0.30
N ARG A 152 -16.91 -0.35 -0.07
CA ARG A 152 -15.79 -0.09 -0.99
C ARG A 152 -16.06 -0.60 -2.42
N PRO A 153 -16.49 -1.85 -2.64
CA PRO A 153 -16.82 -2.33 -3.96
C PRO A 153 -17.96 -1.57 -4.64
N GLY A 154 -18.88 -1.00 -3.86
CA GLY A 154 -19.96 -0.16 -4.38
C GLY A 154 -19.43 1.06 -5.17
N PHE A 155 -18.29 1.63 -4.76
CA PHE A 155 -17.67 2.78 -5.44
C PHE A 155 -17.00 2.45 -6.78
N HIS A 156 -16.80 1.19 -7.13
CA HIS A 156 -16.25 0.81 -8.43
C HIS A 156 -17.11 1.29 -9.61
N ARG A 157 -18.40 1.52 -9.40
CA ARG A 157 -19.35 2.04 -10.40
C ARG A 157 -19.53 3.56 -10.37
N GLY A 158 -18.68 4.25 -9.62
CA GLY A 158 -18.66 5.71 -9.52
C GLY A 158 -19.21 6.24 -8.19
N LEU A 159 -19.01 7.56 -8.00
CA LEU A 159 -19.27 8.23 -6.72
C LEU A 159 -20.75 8.12 -6.28
N TRP A 160 -21.67 8.46 -7.14
CA TRP A 160 -23.11 8.53 -6.79
C TRP A 160 -23.68 7.16 -6.47
N TRP A 161 -23.29 6.13 -7.25
CA TRP A 161 -23.68 4.76 -6.96
C TRP A 161 -23.05 4.25 -5.66
N GLY A 162 -21.78 4.57 -5.43
CA GLY A 162 -21.08 4.24 -4.18
C GLY A 162 -21.74 4.85 -2.96
N LEU A 163 -22.11 6.14 -3.01
CA LEU A 163 -22.84 6.81 -1.93
C LEU A 163 -24.20 6.19 -1.66
N PHE A 164 -24.96 5.87 -2.71
CA PHE A 164 -26.24 5.19 -2.59
C PHE A 164 -26.07 3.81 -1.93
N MET A 165 -25.13 3.01 -2.38
CA MET A 165 -24.84 1.70 -1.78
C MET A 165 -24.35 1.82 -0.35
N ALA A 166 -23.51 2.81 -0.04
CA ALA A 166 -23.06 3.07 1.32
C ALA A 166 -24.22 3.45 2.25
N ALA A 167 -25.17 4.25 1.77
CA ALA A 167 -26.36 4.59 2.53
C ALA A 167 -27.25 3.35 2.77
N LEU A 168 -27.51 2.53 1.75
CA LEU A 168 -28.27 1.27 1.90
C LEU A 168 -27.62 0.34 2.91
N GLU A 169 -26.30 0.11 2.80
CA GLU A 169 -25.56 -0.78 3.71
C GLU A 169 -25.54 -0.24 5.15
N SER A 170 -25.40 1.07 5.32
CA SER A 170 -25.26 1.67 6.65
C SER A 170 -26.60 1.79 7.38
N TYR A 171 -27.67 2.17 6.69
CA TYR A 171 -28.96 2.49 7.32
C TYR A 171 -29.97 1.37 7.21
N LEU A 172 -30.03 0.65 6.07
CA LEU A 172 -31.05 -0.38 5.83
C LEU A 172 -30.54 -1.78 6.17
N PHE A 173 -29.47 -2.22 5.53
CA PHE A 173 -28.99 -3.60 5.66
C PHE A 173 -28.12 -3.85 6.89
N ARG A 174 -27.30 -2.89 7.28
CA ARG A 174 -26.42 -3.00 8.47
C ARG A 174 -25.62 -4.31 8.51
N GLY A 175 -25.04 -4.67 7.36
CA GLY A 175 -24.28 -5.92 7.20
C GLY A 175 -25.11 -7.18 6.93
N LYS A 176 -26.44 -7.07 6.87
CA LYS A 176 -27.37 -8.18 6.60
C LYS A 176 -27.76 -8.33 5.13
N ALA A 177 -27.13 -7.59 4.22
CA ALA A 177 -27.35 -7.78 2.79
C ALA A 177 -27.10 -9.24 2.40
N PRO A 178 -28.01 -9.87 1.61
CA PRO A 178 -27.84 -11.27 1.22
C PRO A 178 -26.76 -11.50 0.15
N TRP A 179 -26.08 -10.45 -0.27
CA TRP A 179 -24.97 -10.49 -1.24
C TRP A 179 -23.69 -9.93 -0.65
N THR A 180 -22.58 -10.29 -1.28
CA THR A 180 -21.26 -9.68 -1.07
C THR A 180 -20.72 -9.27 -2.43
N LEU A 181 -20.39 -7.98 -2.59
CA LEU A 181 -19.78 -7.45 -3.81
C LEU A 181 -18.31 -7.81 -3.86
N ASN A 182 -17.82 -8.14 -5.04
CA ASN A 182 -16.40 -8.47 -5.25
C ASN A 182 -15.55 -7.20 -5.42
N ASN A 183 -14.33 -7.25 -4.91
CA ASN A 183 -13.29 -6.32 -5.29
C ASN A 183 -12.74 -6.68 -6.68
N HIS A 184 -12.03 -5.73 -7.28
CA HIS A 184 -11.22 -5.95 -8.48
C HIS A 184 -9.73 -5.82 -8.12
N ALA A 185 -8.87 -6.40 -8.93
CA ALA A 185 -7.44 -6.23 -8.80
C ALA A 185 -7.03 -4.83 -9.27
N ASP A 186 -6.12 -4.18 -8.52
CA ASP A 186 -5.70 -2.81 -8.81
C ASP A 186 -4.88 -2.72 -10.10
N HIS A 187 -4.06 -3.73 -10.39
CA HIS A 187 -3.24 -3.78 -11.61
C HIS A 187 -4.06 -3.84 -12.90
N ASP A 188 -5.24 -4.48 -12.87
CA ASP A 188 -6.12 -4.62 -14.04
C ASP A 188 -6.81 -3.31 -14.45
N GLN A 189 -6.75 -2.28 -13.61
CA GLN A 189 -7.51 -1.04 -13.83
C GLN A 189 -6.75 0.00 -14.66
N LEU A 190 -5.46 -0.19 -14.94
CA LEU A 190 -4.68 0.78 -15.67
C LEU A 190 -5.13 0.82 -17.16
N GLY A 191 -5.50 2.02 -17.63
CA GLY A 191 -5.93 2.23 -19.01
C GLY A 191 -4.76 2.45 -19.96
N HIS A 192 -5.03 2.35 -21.25
CA HIS A 192 -4.02 2.53 -22.29
C HIS A 192 -3.54 3.99 -22.34
N LYS A 193 -2.25 4.20 -22.61
CA LYS A 193 -1.63 5.55 -22.66
C LYS A 193 -2.32 6.53 -23.61
N ASN A 194 -2.91 6.03 -24.70
CA ASN A 194 -3.58 6.87 -25.69
C ASN A 194 -4.99 7.36 -25.26
N ASP A 195 -5.55 6.75 -24.22
CA ASP A 195 -6.88 7.11 -23.69
C ASP A 195 -6.85 8.25 -22.69
N TYR A 196 -5.66 8.70 -22.32
CA TYR A 196 -5.48 9.71 -21.27
C TYR A 196 -4.50 10.79 -21.70
N PRO A 197 -4.75 12.06 -21.35
CA PRO A 197 -3.76 13.11 -21.52
C PRO A 197 -2.61 12.94 -20.52
N LYS A 198 -1.41 13.32 -20.95
CA LYS A 198 -0.27 13.47 -20.04
C LYS A 198 -0.58 14.55 -19.01
N ILE A 199 -0.15 14.34 -17.78
CA ILE A 199 -0.33 15.31 -16.70
C ILE A 199 0.96 16.13 -16.62
N ASP A 200 0.82 17.44 -16.76
CA ASP A 200 1.93 18.37 -16.56
C ASP A 200 1.98 18.78 -15.08
N TYR A 201 2.94 18.23 -14.37
CA TYR A 201 3.16 18.53 -12.95
C TYR A 201 4.07 19.75 -12.80
N PRO A 202 3.73 20.69 -11.89
CA PRO A 202 4.57 21.84 -11.62
C PRO A 202 5.92 21.42 -11.06
N LYS A 203 6.97 22.11 -11.46
CA LYS A 203 8.31 21.89 -10.89
C LYS A 203 8.30 22.20 -9.39
N PRO A 204 9.01 21.42 -8.57
CA PRO A 204 9.14 21.68 -7.15
C PRO A 204 9.75 23.09 -6.88
N ASP A 205 9.22 23.78 -5.88
CA ASP A 205 9.69 25.12 -5.50
C ASP A 205 10.86 25.11 -4.48
N GLY A 206 11.23 23.94 -3.98
CA GLY A 206 12.27 23.76 -2.98
C GLY A 206 11.94 24.32 -1.58
N LYS A 207 10.70 24.80 -1.37
CA LYS A 207 10.22 25.38 -0.09
C LYS A 207 9.19 24.50 0.57
N VAL A 208 8.10 24.18 -0.14
CA VAL A 208 7.03 23.30 0.33
C VAL A 208 6.87 22.06 -0.55
N SER A 209 7.32 22.12 -1.79
CA SER A 209 7.39 20.99 -2.72
C SER A 209 8.83 20.70 -3.11
N PHE A 210 9.15 19.42 -3.27
CA PHE A 210 10.52 18.95 -3.41
C PHE A 210 10.62 17.87 -4.49
N ASP A 211 11.80 17.67 -5.03
CA ASP A 211 12.08 16.59 -5.95
C ASP A 211 12.07 15.22 -5.24
N ARG A 212 11.90 14.18 -6.03
CA ARG A 212 11.80 12.80 -5.53
C ARG A 212 13.09 12.30 -4.91
N ASN A 213 14.23 12.55 -5.51
CA ASN A 213 15.51 12.01 -5.03
C ASN A 213 15.89 12.59 -3.67
N SER A 214 15.75 13.92 -3.49
CA SER A 214 15.99 14.56 -2.19
C SER A 214 14.97 14.12 -1.14
N SER A 215 13.77 13.67 -1.56
CA SER A 215 12.79 13.08 -0.65
C SER A 215 13.21 11.67 -0.21
N VAL A 216 13.62 10.82 -1.15
CA VAL A 216 14.11 9.47 -0.86
C VAL A 216 15.31 9.48 0.08
N TYR A 217 16.22 10.42 -0.09
CA TYR A 217 17.34 10.60 0.85
C TYR A 217 16.88 10.72 2.31
N LEU A 218 15.76 11.41 2.57
CA LEU A 218 15.21 11.59 3.92
C LEU A 218 14.45 10.36 4.46
N SER A 219 14.27 9.32 3.66
CA SER A 219 13.75 8.04 4.15
C SER A 219 14.81 7.22 4.89
N GLY A 220 16.07 7.62 4.79
CA GLY A 220 17.19 6.87 5.36
C GLY A 220 17.34 5.46 4.78
N THR A 221 16.78 5.22 3.58
CA THR A 221 16.82 3.88 2.99
C THR A 221 18.26 3.46 2.69
N TYR A 222 18.58 2.25 3.10
CA TYR A 222 19.88 1.63 2.88
C TYR A 222 19.71 0.15 2.59
N HIS A 223 20.48 -0.36 1.65
CA HIS A 223 20.57 -1.79 1.34
C HIS A 223 22.04 -2.15 1.15
N GLU A 224 22.43 -3.34 1.55
CA GLU A 224 23.77 -3.84 1.27
C GLU A 224 24.02 -3.91 -0.25
N GLU A 225 25.18 -3.42 -0.69
CA GLU A 225 25.47 -3.27 -2.13
C GLU A 225 25.59 -4.61 -2.86
N ASN A 226 26.08 -5.63 -2.16
CA ASN A 226 26.37 -6.95 -2.72
C ASN A 226 25.23 -7.96 -2.57
N GLN A 227 24.08 -7.58 -2.02
CA GLN A 227 22.92 -8.47 -1.96
C GLN A 227 22.25 -8.59 -3.34
N PRO A 228 21.58 -9.72 -3.65
CA PRO A 228 20.75 -9.85 -4.83
C PRO A 228 19.63 -8.81 -4.83
N ALA A 229 19.31 -8.25 -6.00
CA ALA A 229 18.20 -7.31 -6.12
C ALA A 229 16.88 -7.97 -5.70
N HIS A 230 16.17 -7.33 -4.76
CA HIS A 230 14.88 -7.82 -4.25
C HIS A 230 13.70 -7.46 -5.17
N LEU A 231 13.95 -6.70 -6.22
CA LEU A 231 12.98 -6.34 -7.26
C LEU A 231 13.33 -7.14 -8.52
N GLN A 232 12.65 -8.28 -8.69
CA GLN A 232 12.92 -9.22 -9.76
C GLN A 232 11.90 -9.06 -10.88
N LEU A 233 12.32 -9.28 -12.11
CA LEU A 233 11.41 -9.38 -13.25
C LEU A 233 11.17 -10.87 -13.55
N ARG A 234 9.93 -11.23 -13.87
CA ARG A 234 9.61 -12.58 -14.35
C ARG A 234 10.06 -12.76 -15.80
N ASP A 235 10.00 -11.68 -16.58
CA ASP A 235 10.41 -11.61 -17.98
C ASP A 235 11.01 -10.22 -18.26
N ASP A 236 12.29 -10.17 -18.62
CA ASP A 236 13.05 -8.95 -18.89
C ASP A 236 12.55 -8.18 -20.13
N SER A 237 11.80 -8.82 -21.02
CA SER A 237 11.28 -8.17 -22.22
C SER A 237 10.01 -7.33 -21.97
N VAL A 238 9.22 -7.70 -20.97
CA VAL A 238 7.90 -7.12 -20.66
C VAL A 238 7.93 -5.61 -20.41
N PRO A 239 8.89 -5.05 -19.65
CA PRO A 239 8.92 -3.62 -19.40
C PRO A 239 8.97 -2.76 -20.66
N ILE A 240 9.64 -3.24 -21.71
CA ILE A 240 9.77 -2.52 -22.98
C ILE A 240 8.66 -2.94 -23.95
N ALA A 241 8.49 -4.23 -24.16
CA ALA A 241 7.55 -4.74 -25.15
C ALA A 241 6.08 -4.52 -24.80
N LEU A 242 5.75 -4.42 -23.49
CA LEU A 242 4.39 -4.26 -23.02
C LEU A 242 4.18 -2.95 -22.27
N ASN A 243 4.92 -2.73 -21.15
CA ASN A 243 4.65 -1.61 -20.26
C ASN A 243 4.97 -0.25 -20.90
N LEU A 244 6.10 -0.12 -21.58
CA LEU A 244 6.45 1.10 -22.32
C LEU A 244 5.49 1.31 -23.50
N GLU A 245 5.19 0.24 -24.27
CA GLU A 245 4.35 0.34 -25.46
C GLU A 245 2.90 0.70 -25.13
N LYS A 246 2.28 0.04 -24.15
CA LYS A 246 0.86 0.25 -23.80
C LYS A 246 0.60 1.38 -22.81
N TYR A 247 1.51 1.56 -21.85
CA TYR A 247 1.26 2.39 -20.67
C TYR A 247 2.30 3.50 -20.46
N ASP A 248 3.27 3.64 -21.39
CA ASP A 248 4.36 4.62 -21.32
C ASP A 248 5.25 4.41 -20.07
N ALA A 249 5.58 3.14 -19.76
CA ALA A 249 6.38 2.72 -18.60
C ALA A 249 5.85 3.31 -17.27
N PRO A 250 4.68 2.87 -16.78
CA PRO A 250 4.00 3.44 -15.62
C PRO A 250 4.80 3.24 -14.33
N GLU A 251 5.70 2.28 -14.28
CA GLU A 251 6.61 1.99 -13.16
C GLU A 251 7.48 3.18 -12.78
N GLN A 252 7.83 4.03 -13.72
CA GLN A 252 8.56 5.27 -13.47
C GLN A 252 7.74 6.30 -12.66
N ARG A 253 6.40 6.19 -12.72
CA ARG A 253 5.47 7.12 -12.09
C ARG A 253 4.85 6.59 -10.81
N TYR A 254 4.40 5.33 -10.78
CA TYR A 254 3.80 4.80 -9.55
C TYR A 254 4.84 4.52 -8.45
N CYS A 255 6.12 4.38 -8.80
CA CYS A 255 7.18 4.23 -7.81
C CYS A 255 7.47 5.57 -7.12
N PRO A 256 7.24 5.70 -5.80
CA PRO A 256 7.47 6.95 -5.06
C PRO A 256 8.95 7.20 -4.76
N ALA A 257 9.83 6.26 -5.10
CA ALA A 257 11.24 6.27 -4.75
C ALA A 257 12.19 6.36 -5.96
N GLY A 258 11.67 6.44 -7.19
CA GLY A 258 12.53 6.55 -8.38
C GLY A 258 13.37 5.31 -8.64
N VAL A 259 12.83 4.15 -8.35
CA VAL A 259 13.52 2.87 -8.55
C VAL A 259 13.60 2.50 -10.02
N TYR A 260 12.57 2.80 -10.80
CA TYR A 260 12.45 2.38 -12.20
C TYR A 260 12.70 3.56 -13.14
N GLU A 261 13.54 3.36 -14.13
CA GLU A 261 13.86 4.34 -15.16
C GLU A 261 14.00 3.66 -16.52
N ILE A 262 13.46 4.28 -17.57
CA ILE A 262 13.76 3.88 -18.94
C ILE A 262 15.00 4.65 -19.41
N VAL A 263 16.07 3.91 -19.65
CA VAL A 263 17.37 4.43 -20.13
C VAL A 263 17.65 3.97 -21.54
N GLN A 264 18.60 4.60 -22.20
CA GLN A 264 19.12 4.15 -23.50
C GLN A 264 20.37 3.30 -23.27
N ARG A 265 20.34 2.05 -23.74
CA ARG A 265 21.52 1.16 -23.78
C ARG A 265 21.72 0.71 -25.23
N ASP A 266 22.87 1.03 -25.78
CA ASP A 266 23.20 0.71 -27.18
C ASP A 266 22.13 1.20 -28.20
N GLY A 267 21.57 2.40 -27.95
CA GLY A 267 20.56 3.02 -28.78
C GLY A 267 19.16 2.40 -28.67
N LYS A 268 18.93 1.49 -27.71
CA LYS A 268 17.62 0.88 -27.44
C LYS A 268 17.12 1.21 -26.03
N PRO A 269 15.80 1.36 -25.85
CA PRO A 269 15.26 1.55 -24.51
C PRO A 269 15.44 0.28 -23.67
N ALA A 270 15.82 0.46 -22.41
CA ALA A 270 15.98 -0.60 -21.42
C ALA A 270 15.48 -0.12 -20.06
N LEU A 271 14.89 -1.03 -19.28
CA LEU A 271 14.54 -0.73 -17.90
C LEU A 271 15.79 -0.79 -17.02
N GLN A 272 16.02 0.24 -16.24
CA GLN A 272 16.99 0.28 -15.15
C GLN A 272 16.25 0.22 -13.81
N ILE A 273 16.72 -0.66 -12.93
CA ILE A 273 16.17 -0.83 -11.58
C ILE A 273 17.20 -0.35 -10.57
N ASN A 274 16.94 0.79 -9.94
CA ASN A 274 17.77 1.38 -8.89
C ASN A 274 17.31 0.85 -7.52
N ALA A 275 17.56 -0.42 -7.25
CA ALA A 275 17.03 -1.13 -6.07
C ALA A 275 17.43 -0.47 -4.74
N GLN A 276 18.57 0.20 -4.68
CA GLN A 276 19.06 0.95 -3.52
C GLN A 276 18.10 2.06 -3.05
N ASN A 277 17.29 2.62 -3.96
CA ASN A 277 16.30 3.65 -3.63
C ASN A 277 15.01 3.10 -3.04
N CYS A 278 14.83 1.78 -3.01
CA CYS A 278 13.58 1.17 -2.62
C CYS A 278 13.22 1.45 -1.15
N VAL A 279 12.05 2.01 -0.91
CA VAL A 279 11.49 2.29 0.41
C VAL A 279 10.49 1.24 0.88
N HIS A 280 10.50 0.06 0.29
CA HIS A 280 9.67 -1.10 0.63
C HIS A 280 8.15 -0.82 0.64
N CYS A 281 7.68 0.10 -0.19
CA CYS A 281 6.27 0.50 -0.21
C CYS A 281 5.33 -0.51 -0.85
N LYS A 282 5.82 -1.50 -1.59
CA LYS A 282 5.06 -2.55 -2.29
C LYS A 282 4.18 -2.07 -3.45
N THR A 283 4.21 -0.80 -3.81
CA THR A 283 3.35 -0.27 -4.88
C THR A 283 3.58 -0.96 -6.22
N CYS A 284 4.83 -1.30 -6.56
CA CYS A 284 5.17 -1.96 -7.83
C CYS A 284 4.58 -3.38 -7.92
N ASP A 285 4.70 -4.15 -6.86
CA ASP A 285 4.15 -5.52 -6.77
C ASP A 285 2.61 -5.55 -6.91
N ILE A 286 1.94 -4.46 -6.48
CA ILE A 286 0.48 -4.34 -6.52
C ILE A 286 0.00 -3.73 -7.85
N LYS A 287 0.69 -2.69 -8.36
CA LYS A 287 0.18 -1.84 -9.45
C LYS A 287 0.70 -2.21 -10.83
N ASP A 288 1.78 -2.99 -10.94
CA ASP A 288 2.31 -3.36 -12.25
C ASP A 288 1.24 -4.06 -13.10
N PRO A 289 0.82 -3.47 -14.25
CA PRO A 289 -0.29 -4.00 -15.06
C PRO A 289 0.02 -5.36 -15.65
N SER A 290 1.28 -5.69 -15.79
CA SER A 290 1.73 -6.99 -16.29
C SER A 290 1.99 -8.02 -15.19
N GLN A 291 2.00 -7.59 -13.90
CA GLN A 291 2.41 -8.40 -12.76
C GLN A 291 3.78 -9.07 -12.97
N ASN A 292 4.64 -8.37 -13.72
CA ASN A 292 5.98 -8.83 -14.07
C ASN A 292 7.01 -8.54 -12.98
N ILE A 293 6.78 -7.45 -12.21
CA ILE A 293 7.66 -7.08 -11.09
C ILE A 293 7.29 -7.95 -9.88
N HIS A 294 8.25 -8.73 -9.42
CA HIS A 294 8.12 -9.58 -8.25
C HIS A 294 9.02 -9.08 -7.14
N TRP A 295 8.42 -8.63 -6.05
CA TRP A 295 9.13 -8.16 -4.87
C TRP A 295 9.45 -9.34 -3.95
N VAL A 296 10.71 -9.67 -3.79
CA VAL A 296 11.17 -10.67 -2.83
C VAL A 296 11.74 -10.01 -1.59
N VAL A 297 11.80 -10.74 -0.49
CA VAL A 297 12.34 -10.20 0.78
C VAL A 297 13.82 -9.88 0.60
N PRO A 298 14.28 -8.64 0.84
CA PRO A 298 15.70 -8.30 0.85
C PRO A 298 16.38 -8.87 2.09
N GLU A 299 17.68 -8.73 2.14
CA GLU A 299 18.47 -9.06 3.34
C GLU A 299 17.98 -8.27 4.56
N GLY A 300 18.00 -8.91 5.73
CA GLY A 300 17.49 -8.30 6.96
C GLY A 300 18.34 -7.09 7.41
N GLY A 301 17.71 -6.12 8.08
CA GLY A 301 18.36 -4.91 8.58
C GLY A 301 18.46 -3.77 7.59
N GLY A 302 18.18 -4.02 6.29
CA GLY A 302 18.15 -2.99 5.24
C GLY A 302 16.76 -2.38 5.03
N GLY A 303 16.70 -1.35 4.16
CA GLY A 303 15.49 -0.63 3.80
C GLY A 303 15.37 0.74 4.44
N PRO A 304 14.17 1.35 4.44
CA PRO A 304 13.97 2.68 5.01
C PRO A 304 14.11 2.69 6.53
N ALA A 305 14.69 3.76 7.06
CA ALA A 305 14.82 4.02 8.49
C ALA A 305 13.96 5.25 8.84
N TYR A 306 12.69 5.01 9.20
CA TYR A 306 11.78 6.09 9.52
C TYR A 306 11.96 6.57 10.97
N PRO A 307 12.29 7.85 11.20
CA PRO A 307 12.34 8.38 12.56
C PRO A 307 10.92 8.46 13.16
N ASN A 308 10.79 8.16 14.43
CA ASN A 308 9.54 8.24 15.18
C ASN A 308 8.45 7.23 14.74
N MET A 309 8.86 6.06 14.26
CA MET A 309 7.95 4.93 14.01
C MET A 309 8.31 3.74 14.87
#